data_85680a1b6ae4c4399082ae519aca2905
#
_entry.id   85680a1b6ae4c4399082ae519aca2905
#
_cell.length_a   1.000
_cell.length_b   1.000
_cell.length_c   1.000
_cell.angle_alpha   90.00
_cell.angle_beta   90.00
_cell.angle_gamma   90.00
#
_symmetry.space_group_name_H-M   'P 1'
#
loop_
_entity.id
_entity.type
_entity.pdbx_description
1 polymer ?
#
loop_
_entity_poly.entity_id
_entity_poly.type
_entity_poly.pdbx_seq_one_letter_code
_entity_poly.pdbx_strand_id
1 'polypeptide(L)'
;YKVDAEQDQVEFDHKLIQFEQFHYLMLHKPQGVVSATKDHHDQTVLDLIHEDYRKGIFPVGRLDKDTEGLLLITDDGMLAHELLSPRKHVDKVYFAKVSGQFGENEIARFKEGLDIGNGERSKQARLQILKADVQESEVLITIMEGKFHQVKRMEKAVGSEVLYLKRLSMGSLKLDEELKLGEYR
;
A
#
# COMPACT_ATOMS: atom_id res chain seq x y z
N TYR A 1 -14.24 40.24 5.30
CA TYR A 1 -13.17 39.95 4.34
C TYR A 1 -13.10 38.44 4.18
N LYS A 2 -13.06 37.92 2.95
CA LYS A 2 -12.79 36.53 2.68
C LYS A 2 -11.31 36.40 2.33
N VAL A 3 -10.58 35.56 3.06
CA VAL A 3 -9.18 35.29 2.81
C VAL A 3 -9.07 34.31 1.63
N ASP A 4 -8.23 34.65 0.65
CA ASP A 4 -7.84 33.76 -0.45
C ASP A 4 -6.57 33.01 -0.03
N ALA A 5 -6.69 31.71 0.21
CA ALA A 5 -5.60 30.88 0.70
C ALA A 5 -4.41 30.75 -0.27
N GLU A 6 -4.62 31.05 -1.58
CA GLU A 6 -3.57 30.98 -2.60
C GLU A 6 -2.82 32.31 -2.76
N GLN A 7 -3.43 33.44 -2.41
CA GLN A 7 -2.88 34.76 -2.66
C GLN A 7 -2.62 35.57 -1.38
N ASP A 8 -3.35 35.32 -0.31
CA ASP A 8 -3.26 36.08 0.92
C ASP A 8 -2.30 35.42 1.92
N GLN A 9 -1.45 36.21 2.54
CA GLN A 9 -0.66 35.80 3.69
C GLN A 9 -1.39 36.20 4.97
N VAL A 10 -1.69 35.23 5.81
CA VAL A 10 -2.33 35.45 7.11
C VAL A 10 -1.32 35.25 8.22
N GLU A 11 -1.17 36.27 9.07
CA GLU A 11 -0.36 36.18 10.28
C GLU A 11 -1.23 36.29 11.54
N PHE A 12 -0.90 35.47 12.52
CA PHE A 12 -1.46 35.58 13.87
C PHE A 12 -0.30 35.59 14.88
N ASP A 13 -0.29 36.60 15.72
CA ASP A 13 0.76 36.82 16.74
C ASP A 13 2.20 36.75 16.16
N HIS A 14 2.41 37.44 15.03
CA HIS A 14 3.67 37.48 14.23
C HIS A 14 4.13 36.10 13.70
N LYS A 15 3.23 35.13 13.65
CA LYS A 15 3.47 33.82 13.02
C LYS A 15 2.62 33.71 11.76
N LEU A 16 3.28 33.36 10.64
CA LEU A 16 2.60 33.06 9.40
C LEU A 16 1.76 31.81 9.58
N ILE A 17 0.46 31.91 9.31
CA ILE A 17 -0.43 30.74 9.24
C ILE A 17 -0.30 30.17 7.84
N GLN A 18 0.26 28.97 7.74
CA GLN A 18 0.26 28.21 6.50
C GLN A 18 -1.07 27.48 6.37
N PHE A 19 -1.78 27.69 5.27
CA PHE A 19 -2.95 26.91 4.90
C PHE A 19 -2.49 25.67 4.12
N GLU A 20 -2.52 24.53 4.74
CA GLU A 20 -2.32 23.25 4.07
C GLU A 20 -3.67 22.77 3.53
N GLN A 21 -3.79 22.65 2.22
CA GLN A 21 -5.02 22.21 1.58
C GLN A 21 -5.33 20.75 1.89
N PHE A 22 -4.31 19.90 1.92
CA PHE A 22 -4.41 18.48 2.22
C PHE A 22 -3.23 17.98 3.04
N HIS A 23 -3.46 16.90 3.78
CA HIS A 23 -2.43 16.19 4.53
C HIS A 23 -2.03 14.92 3.80
N TYR A 24 -0.73 14.63 3.79
CA TYR A 24 -0.17 13.43 3.20
C TYR A 24 0.80 12.79 4.19
N LEU A 25 0.46 11.60 4.67
CA LEU A 25 1.29 10.86 5.61
C LEU A 25 1.70 9.53 5.00
N MET A 26 2.99 9.25 5.00
CA MET A 26 3.54 7.95 4.68
C MET A 26 3.66 7.14 5.95
N LEU A 27 2.88 6.08 6.08
CA LEU A 27 2.97 5.13 7.18
C LEU A 27 3.72 3.88 6.74
N HIS A 28 4.70 3.44 7.52
CA HIS A 28 5.22 2.08 7.44
C HIS A 28 4.31 1.17 8.27
N LYS A 29 3.23 0.69 7.64
CA LYS A 29 2.22 -0.13 8.32
C LYS A 29 2.85 -1.41 8.88
N PRO A 30 2.70 -1.69 10.18
CA PRO A 30 3.10 -2.98 10.75
C PRO A 30 2.02 -4.04 10.56
N GLN A 31 2.35 -5.29 10.83
CA GLN A 31 1.35 -6.36 11.00
C GLN A 31 0.50 -6.11 12.24
N GLY A 32 -0.67 -6.73 12.29
CA GLY A 32 -1.57 -6.70 13.43
C GLY A 32 -2.59 -5.57 13.43
N VAL A 33 -2.43 -4.53 12.58
CA VAL A 33 -3.38 -3.43 12.45
C VAL A 33 -4.13 -3.48 11.12
N VAL A 34 -5.37 -3.02 11.12
CA VAL A 34 -6.23 -3.02 9.94
C VAL A 34 -6.20 -1.67 9.22
N SER A 35 -6.28 -1.69 7.89
CA SER A 35 -6.34 -0.49 7.04
C SER A 35 -7.76 0.08 7.02
N ALA A 36 -8.17 0.65 8.15
CA ALA A 36 -9.48 1.26 8.34
C ALA A 36 -9.36 2.56 9.15
N THR A 37 -10.37 3.42 9.06
CA THR A 37 -10.46 4.63 9.90
C THR A 37 -10.98 4.33 11.29
N LYS A 38 -11.82 3.30 11.43
CA LYS A 38 -12.36 2.79 12.70
C LYS A 38 -12.61 1.29 12.57
N ASP A 39 -12.41 0.57 13.65
CA ASP A 39 -12.78 -0.83 13.80
C ASP A 39 -13.22 -1.08 15.25
N HIS A 40 -14.12 -2.06 15.47
CA HIS A 40 -14.64 -2.35 16.81
C HIS A 40 -13.82 -3.40 17.56
N HIS A 41 -12.98 -4.15 16.87
CA HIS A 41 -12.25 -5.29 17.42
C HIS A 41 -10.73 -5.15 17.28
N ASP A 42 -10.29 -4.54 16.17
CA ASP A 42 -8.89 -4.44 15.82
C ASP A 42 -8.38 -2.99 15.89
N GLN A 43 -7.12 -2.86 16.28
CA GLN A 43 -6.40 -1.59 16.15
C GLN A 43 -6.30 -1.20 14.68
N THR A 44 -6.56 0.07 14.39
CA THR A 44 -6.51 0.60 13.02
C THR A 44 -5.19 1.33 12.74
N VAL A 45 -4.92 1.56 11.47
CA VAL A 45 -3.77 2.37 11.04
C VAL A 45 -3.84 3.80 11.55
N LEU A 46 -5.04 4.36 11.78
CA LEU A 46 -5.19 5.70 12.33
C LEU A 46 -4.86 5.76 13.83
N ASP A 47 -4.95 4.66 14.55
CA ASP A 47 -4.54 4.62 15.96
C ASP A 47 -3.03 4.77 16.15
N LEU A 48 -2.25 4.58 15.09
CA LEU A 48 -0.79 4.82 15.06
C LEU A 48 -0.43 6.29 14.79
N ILE A 49 -1.38 7.09 14.31
CA ILE A 49 -1.18 8.51 13.97
C ILE A 49 -1.53 9.37 15.19
N HIS A 50 -0.78 10.45 15.42
CA HIS A 50 -1.07 11.41 16.48
C HIS A 50 -2.47 12.01 16.27
N GLU A 51 -3.23 12.20 17.35
CA GLU A 51 -4.64 12.62 17.30
C GLU A 51 -4.86 13.95 16.57
N ASP A 52 -3.90 14.88 16.64
CA ASP A 52 -3.97 16.17 15.96
C ASP A 52 -4.10 16.05 14.43
N TYR A 53 -3.58 14.95 13.85
CA TYR A 53 -3.61 14.69 12.41
C TYR A 53 -4.75 13.76 11.96
N ARG A 54 -5.51 13.17 12.90
CA ARG A 54 -6.51 12.13 12.55
C ARG A 54 -7.78 12.67 11.89
N LYS A 55 -8.03 13.97 11.97
CA LYS A 55 -9.29 14.54 11.50
C LYS A 55 -9.36 14.55 9.98
N GLY A 56 -10.30 13.78 9.44
CA GLY A 56 -10.59 13.75 8.00
C GLY A 56 -9.69 12.88 7.15
N ILE A 57 -8.57 12.40 7.68
CA ILE A 57 -7.65 11.53 6.94
C ILE A 57 -8.14 10.07 6.88
N PHE A 58 -7.74 9.37 5.84
CA PHE A 58 -8.08 7.97 5.60
C PHE A 58 -6.95 7.24 4.84
N PRO A 59 -6.83 5.91 4.98
CA PRO A 59 -5.83 5.16 4.23
C PRO A 59 -6.19 5.07 2.75
N VAL A 60 -5.18 5.27 1.88
CA VAL A 60 -5.30 5.13 0.42
C VAL A 60 -5.11 3.67 0.05
N GLY A 61 -6.21 2.98 -0.12
CA GLY A 61 -6.26 1.53 -0.29
C GLY A 61 -6.12 0.77 1.02
N ARG A 62 -6.01 -0.53 0.87
CA ARG A 62 -5.98 -1.44 2.01
C ARG A 62 -4.84 -2.43 1.86
N LEU A 63 -4.05 -2.54 2.91
CA LEU A 63 -3.16 -3.67 3.13
C LEU A 63 -3.84 -4.61 4.14
N ASP A 64 -3.68 -5.90 3.96
CA ASP A 64 -4.19 -6.90 4.88
C ASP A 64 -3.59 -6.71 6.27
N LYS A 65 -4.25 -7.25 7.30
CA LYS A 65 -3.81 -7.15 8.70
C LYS A 65 -2.39 -7.67 8.91
N ASP A 66 -2.02 -8.73 8.19
CA ASP A 66 -0.70 -9.38 8.24
C ASP A 66 0.29 -8.89 7.16
N THR A 67 -0.07 -7.87 6.38
CA THR A 67 0.80 -7.25 5.37
C THR A 67 1.41 -5.97 5.91
N GLU A 68 2.70 -5.81 5.70
CA GLU A 68 3.48 -4.63 6.08
C GLU A 68 3.70 -3.66 4.93
N GLY A 69 4.29 -2.51 5.23
CA GLY A 69 4.90 -1.63 4.25
C GLY A 69 4.16 -0.33 4.03
N LEU A 70 4.38 0.23 2.85
CA LEU A 70 3.90 1.56 2.47
C LEU A 70 2.38 1.64 2.48
N LEU A 71 1.85 2.52 3.32
CA LEU A 71 0.46 2.96 3.27
C LEU A 71 0.41 4.49 3.28
N LEU A 72 -0.15 5.07 2.23
CA LEU A 72 -0.45 6.50 2.18
C LEU A 72 -1.74 6.77 2.96
N ILE A 73 -1.72 7.78 3.81
CA ILE A 73 -2.88 8.28 4.56
C ILE A 73 -3.04 9.75 4.21
N THR A 74 -4.24 10.17 3.82
CA THR A 74 -4.52 11.53 3.35
C THR A 74 -5.98 11.88 3.50
N ASP A 75 -6.32 13.16 3.41
CA ASP A 75 -7.66 13.71 3.24
C ASP A 75 -7.94 14.15 1.79
N ASP A 76 -6.97 13.95 0.86
CA ASP A 76 -7.12 14.20 -0.57
C ASP A 76 -7.83 13.03 -1.27
N GLY A 77 -9.15 13.12 -1.38
CA GLY A 77 -9.97 12.11 -2.03
C GLY A 77 -9.72 11.98 -3.54
N MET A 78 -9.30 13.06 -4.21
CA MET A 78 -9.00 13.01 -5.66
C MET A 78 -7.74 12.21 -5.92
N LEU A 79 -6.66 12.49 -5.19
CA LEU A 79 -5.42 11.72 -5.28
C LEU A 79 -5.64 10.24 -4.94
N ALA A 80 -6.38 9.98 -3.86
CA ALA A 80 -6.71 8.61 -3.45
C ALA A 80 -7.46 7.85 -4.57
N HIS A 81 -8.44 8.49 -5.21
CA HIS A 81 -9.17 7.90 -6.33
C HIS A 81 -8.25 7.62 -7.52
N GLU A 82 -7.34 8.52 -7.86
CA GLU A 82 -6.39 8.31 -8.96
C GLU A 82 -5.44 7.15 -8.71
N LEU A 83 -4.88 7.06 -7.49
CA LEU A 83 -3.95 5.99 -7.09
C LEU A 83 -4.61 4.61 -7.03
N LEU A 84 -5.91 4.56 -6.70
CA LEU A 84 -6.64 3.29 -6.55
C LEU A 84 -7.38 2.86 -7.81
N SER A 85 -7.60 3.77 -8.76
CA SER A 85 -8.36 3.49 -9.97
C SER A 85 -7.68 2.40 -10.83
N PRO A 86 -8.37 1.30 -11.16
CA PRO A 86 -7.83 0.27 -12.04
C PRO A 86 -7.52 0.76 -13.46
N ARG A 87 -8.11 1.89 -13.86
CA ARG A 87 -7.90 2.52 -15.18
C ARG A 87 -6.58 3.28 -15.27
N LYS A 88 -6.04 3.73 -14.15
CA LYS A 88 -4.79 4.51 -14.08
C LYS A 88 -3.55 3.61 -14.09
N HIS A 89 -3.70 2.31 -13.92
CA HIS A 89 -2.61 1.33 -13.97
C HIS A 89 -1.42 1.67 -13.06
N VAL A 90 -1.71 2.16 -11.85
CA VAL A 90 -0.67 2.52 -10.89
C VAL A 90 0.00 1.26 -10.37
N ASP A 91 1.29 1.12 -10.65
CA ASP A 91 2.11 0.00 -10.18
C ASP A 91 2.19 -0.03 -8.65
N LYS A 92 2.02 -1.23 -8.09
CA LYS A 92 2.26 -1.53 -6.68
C LYS A 92 3.29 -2.63 -6.61
N VAL A 93 4.42 -2.34 -5.99
CA VAL A 93 5.52 -3.29 -5.83
C VAL A 93 5.51 -3.87 -4.44
N TYR A 94 5.53 -5.18 -4.38
CA TYR A 94 5.58 -5.94 -3.13
C TYR A 94 6.85 -6.78 -3.08
N PHE A 95 7.50 -6.80 -1.93
CA PHE A 95 8.44 -7.85 -1.56
C PHE A 95 7.65 -8.96 -0.87
N ALA A 96 7.89 -10.20 -1.28
CA ALA A 96 7.29 -11.37 -0.66
C ALA A 96 8.33 -12.46 -0.39
N LYS A 97 8.15 -13.15 0.74
CA LYS A 97 8.70 -14.48 0.96
C LYS A 97 7.58 -15.48 0.71
N VAL A 98 7.86 -16.45 -0.10
CA VAL A 98 6.88 -17.44 -0.57
C VAL A 98 7.42 -18.85 -0.42
N SER A 99 6.54 -19.82 -0.19
CA SER A 99 6.95 -21.21 -0.04
C SER A 99 7.35 -21.83 -1.39
N GLY A 100 8.40 -22.65 -1.38
CA GLY A 100 8.88 -23.39 -2.53
C GLY A 100 9.86 -22.62 -3.43
N GLN A 101 10.41 -23.34 -4.38
CA GLN A 101 11.40 -22.83 -5.31
C GLN A 101 10.73 -22.25 -6.56
N PHE A 102 10.90 -20.97 -6.75
CA PHE A 102 10.39 -20.25 -7.93
C PHE A 102 11.39 -20.26 -9.09
N GLY A 103 10.87 -20.24 -10.31
CA GLY A 103 11.65 -20.24 -11.55
C GLY A 103 10.90 -19.57 -12.69
N GLU A 104 11.35 -19.85 -13.91
CA GLU A 104 10.81 -19.26 -15.14
C GLU A 104 9.31 -19.58 -15.36
N ASN A 105 8.83 -20.71 -14.86
CA ASN A 105 7.42 -21.09 -14.95
C ASN A 105 6.53 -20.13 -14.19
N GLU A 106 6.89 -19.76 -12.96
CA GLU A 106 6.13 -18.81 -12.15
C GLU A 106 6.16 -17.41 -12.78
N ILE A 107 7.32 -16.97 -13.31
CA ILE A 107 7.46 -15.69 -14.02
C ILE A 107 6.52 -15.65 -15.22
N ALA A 108 6.48 -16.71 -16.03
CA ALA A 108 5.61 -16.80 -17.21
C ALA A 108 4.14 -16.75 -16.82
N ARG A 109 3.73 -17.49 -15.81
CA ARG A 109 2.34 -17.55 -15.32
C ARG A 109 1.85 -16.21 -14.79
N PHE A 110 2.68 -15.49 -14.02
CA PHE A 110 2.37 -14.14 -13.54
C PHE A 110 2.20 -13.15 -14.70
N LYS A 111 3.07 -13.25 -15.72
CA LYS A 111 2.99 -12.40 -16.91
C LYS A 111 1.73 -12.63 -17.73
N GLU A 112 1.21 -13.84 -17.78
CA GLU A 112 -0.05 -14.17 -18.48
C GLU A 112 -1.30 -13.78 -17.68
N GLY A 113 -1.16 -13.59 -16.39
CA GLY A 113 -2.27 -13.46 -15.45
C GLY A 113 -2.81 -14.80 -15.01
N LEU A 114 -3.31 -14.86 -13.79
CA LEU A 114 -3.68 -16.07 -13.05
C LEU A 114 -5.18 -16.12 -12.78
N ASP A 115 -5.76 -17.31 -12.85
CA ASP A 115 -7.05 -17.58 -12.20
C ASP A 115 -6.82 -17.56 -10.68
N ILE A 116 -7.40 -16.56 -10.02
CA ILE A 116 -7.24 -16.34 -8.58
C ILE A 116 -8.45 -16.81 -7.77
N GLY A 117 -9.29 -17.63 -8.39
CA GLY A 117 -10.50 -18.19 -7.78
C GLY A 117 -11.68 -17.23 -7.77
N ASN A 118 -12.85 -17.72 -7.37
CA ASN A 118 -14.11 -16.97 -7.33
C ASN A 118 -14.53 -16.38 -8.69
N GLY A 119 -14.14 -16.99 -9.80
CA GLY A 119 -14.41 -16.48 -11.15
C GLY A 119 -13.57 -15.24 -11.53
N GLU A 120 -12.55 -14.92 -10.76
CA GLU A 120 -11.67 -13.77 -11.01
C GLU A 120 -10.34 -14.19 -11.61
N ARG A 121 -9.88 -13.40 -12.57
CA ARG A 121 -8.53 -13.50 -13.15
C ARG A 121 -7.72 -12.26 -12.82
N SER A 122 -6.45 -12.42 -12.45
CA SER A 122 -5.54 -11.30 -12.29
C SER A 122 -5.17 -10.72 -13.67
N LYS A 123 -4.89 -9.42 -13.70
CA LYS A 123 -4.17 -8.83 -14.82
C LYS A 123 -2.75 -9.39 -14.90
N GLN A 124 -2.07 -9.09 -15.99
CA GLN A 124 -0.64 -9.35 -16.13
C GLN A 124 0.13 -8.72 -14.96
N ALA A 125 1.04 -9.47 -14.39
CA ALA A 125 1.90 -9.03 -13.32
C ALA A 125 3.36 -9.33 -13.64
N ARG A 126 4.28 -8.58 -13.02
CA ARG A 126 5.71 -8.85 -13.11
C ARG A 126 6.17 -9.56 -11.85
N LEU A 127 6.84 -10.66 -12.02
CA LEU A 127 7.51 -11.41 -10.97
C LEU A 127 9.02 -11.35 -11.20
N GLN A 128 9.78 -10.93 -10.22
CA GLN A 128 11.24 -10.94 -10.22
C GLN A 128 11.72 -11.77 -9.03
N ILE A 129 12.51 -12.80 -9.30
CA ILE A 129 13.08 -13.66 -8.27
C ILE A 129 14.39 -13.03 -7.78
N LEU A 130 14.47 -12.76 -6.49
CA LEU A 130 15.68 -12.23 -5.83
C LEU A 130 16.55 -13.37 -5.30
N LYS A 131 15.90 -14.37 -4.73
CA LYS A 131 16.51 -15.58 -4.20
C LYS A 131 15.52 -16.73 -4.32
N ALA A 132 16.00 -17.91 -4.66
CA ALA A 132 15.19 -19.11 -4.69
C ALA A 132 15.96 -20.30 -4.11
N ASP A 133 15.36 -21.02 -3.19
CA ASP A 133 15.78 -22.33 -2.74
C ASP A 133 14.58 -23.28 -2.64
N VAL A 134 14.82 -24.54 -2.30
CA VAL A 134 13.80 -25.60 -2.32
C VAL A 134 12.62 -25.30 -1.36
N GLN A 135 12.88 -24.60 -0.27
CA GLN A 135 11.87 -24.36 0.76
C GLN A 135 11.20 -23.01 0.63
N GLU A 136 11.96 -21.99 0.25
CA GLU A 136 11.48 -20.59 0.23
C GLU A 136 12.11 -19.81 -0.93
N SER A 137 11.34 -18.90 -1.50
CA SER A 137 11.84 -17.92 -2.44
C SER A 137 11.53 -16.48 -1.97
N GLU A 138 12.43 -15.57 -2.28
CA GLU A 138 12.24 -14.13 -2.11
C GLU A 138 12.00 -13.49 -3.48
N VAL A 139 10.90 -12.76 -3.60
CA VAL A 139 10.44 -12.23 -4.87
C VAL A 139 9.97 -10.78 -4.77
N LEU A 140 10.06 -10.05 -5.89
CA LEU A 140 9.33 -8.80 -6.10
C LEU A 140 8.16 -9.05 -7.03
N ILE A 141 6.98 -8.60 -6.62
CA ILE A 141 5.74 -8.73 -7.39
C ILE A 141 5.23 -7.33 -7.69
N THR A 142 5.06 -7.02 -8.98
CA THR A 142 4.45 -5.76 -9.43
C THR A 142 3.08 -6.04 -10.02
N ILE A 143 2.05 -5.41 -9.44
CA ILE A 143 0.66 -5.48 -9.89
C ILE A 143 0.10 -4.08 -10.16
N MET A 144 -0.85 -3.95 -11.09
CA MET A 144 -1.51 -2.70 -11.48
C MET A 144 -2.97 -2.62 -11.03
N GLU A 145 -3.37 -3.48 -10.12
CA GLU A 145 -4.74 -3.57 -9.58
C GLU A 145 -4.67 -3.87 -8.07
N GLY A 146 -5.81 -4.04 -7.42
CA GLY A 146 -5.85 -4.31 -5.99
C GLY A 146 -7.12 -5.06 -5.59
N LYS A 147 -7.25 -6.30 -6.03
CA LYS A 147 -8.34 -7.19 -5.61
C LYS A 147 -8.12 -7.69 -4.19
N PHE A 148 -9.18 -8.14 -3.56
CA PHE A 148 -9.12 -8.71 -2.22
C PHE A 148 -8.10 -9.84 -2.13
N HIS A 149 -7.15 -9.73 -1.20
CA HIS A 149 -6.03 -10.66 -0.97
C HIS A 149 -5.30 -11.07 -2.26
N GLN A 150 -5.13 -10.14 -3.20
CA GLN A 150 -4.72 -10.48 -4.58
C GLN A 150 -3.39 -11.21 -4.63
N VAL A 151 -2.34 -10.69 -3.99
CA VAL A 151 -1.00 -11.33 -4.03
C VAL A 151 -1.06 -12.73 -3.45
N LYS A 152 -1.73 -12.91 -2.30
CA LYS A 152 -1.89 -14.23 -1.66
C LYS A 152 -2.63 -15.22 -2.56
N ARG A 153 -3.67 -14.77 -3.24
CA ARG A 153 -4.44 -15.60 -4.18
C ARG A 153 -3.64 -15.93 -5.43
N MET A 154 -2.80 -15.01 -5.91
CA MET A 154 -1.90 -15.26 -7.03
C MET A 154 -0.84 -16.31 -6.67
N GLU A 155 -0.24 -16.22 -5.48
CA GLU A 155 0.71 -17.20 -4.99
C GLU A 155 0.06 -18.59 -4.84
N LYS A 156 -1.13 -18.65 -4.27
CA LYS A 156 -1.90 -19.89 -4.17
C LYS A 156 -2.20 -20.50 -5.54
N ALA A 157 -2.47 -19.67 -6.55
CA ALA A 157 -2.73 -20.14 -7.92
C ALA A 157 -1.51 -20.82 -8.57
N VAL A 158 -0.29 -20.50 -8.14
CA VAL A 158 0.93 -21.18 -8.59
C VAL A 158 1.37 -22.31 -7.64
N GLY A 159 0.56 -22.64 -6.62
CA GLY A 159 0.83 -23.73 -5.68
C GLY A 159 1.74 -23.34 -4.52
N SER A 160 1.85 -22.03 -4.23
CA SER A 160 2.68 -21.48 -3.16
C SER A 160 1.84 -20.78 -2.10
N GLU A 161 2.47 -20.44 -0.99
CA GLU A 161 1.89 -19.63 0.10
C GLU A 161 2.79 -18.44 0.39
N VAL A 162 2.16 -17.30 0.71
CA VAL A 162 2.87 -16.11 1.19
C VAL A 162 3.24 -16.32 2.65
N LEU A 163 4.53 -16.30 2.95
CA LEU A 163 5.10 -16.39 4.29
C LEU A 163 5.31 -14.99 4.90
N TYR A 164 5.63 -14.01 4.06
CA TYR A 164 5.79 -12.61 4.42
C TYR A 164 5.46 -11.72 3.23
N LEU A 165 4.80 -10.58 3.49
CA LEU A 165 4.41 -9.63 2.44
C LEU A 165 4.60 -8.19 2.91
N LYS A 166 5.29 -7.40 2.08
CA LYS A 166 5.54 -5.98 2.33
C LYS A 166 5.39 -5.17 1.06
N ARG A 167 4.54 -4.12 1.09
CA ARG A 167 4.46 -3.18 -0.02
C ARG A 167 5.60 -2.17 0.05
N LEU A 168 6.39 -2.11 -1.01
CA LEU A 168 7.55 -1.21 -1.12
C LEU A 168 7.22 0.11 -1.80
N SER A 169 6.29 0.09 -2.77
CA SER A 169 5.94 1.31 -3.52
C SER A 169 4.51 1.27 -4.07
N MET A 170 4.00 2.47 -4.38
CA MET A 170 2.76 2.68 -5.09
C MET A 170 2.95 3.86 -6.05
N GLY A 171 2.99 3.59 -7.36
CA GLY A 171 3.39 4.57 -8.37
C GLY A 171 4.82 5.07 -8.12
N SER A 172 4.98 6.38 -8.09
CA SER A 172 6.26 7.04 -7.79
C SER A 172 6.60 7.07 -6.30
N LEU A 173 5.61 6.83 -5.41
CA LEU A 173 5.82 6.85 -3.97
C LEU A 173 6.51 5.57 -3.52
N LYS A 174 7.68 5.70 -2.91
CA LYS A 174 8.47 4.60 -2.35
C LYS A 174 8.49 4.69 -0.83
N LEU A 175 8.43 3.53 -0.17
CA LEU A 175 8.60 3.46 1.28
C LEU A 175 9.99 3.99 1.65
N ASP A 176 10.02 4.92 2.60
CA ASP A 176 11.28 5.42 3.14
C ASP A 176 11.97 4.32 3.97
N GLU A 177 13.21 4.02 3.63
CA GLU A 177 13.99 2.96 4.28
C GLU A 177 14.34 3.28 5.74
N GLU A 178 14.37 4.58 6.11
CA GLU A 178 14.64 5.01 7.48
C GLU A 178 13.40 4.92 8.38
N LEU A 179 12.21 4.82 7.78
CA LEU A 179 10.94 4.78 8.51
C LEU A 179 10.72 3.40 9.12
N LYS A 180 10.74 3.29 10.44
CA LYS A 180 10.53 2.01 11.15
C LYS A 180 9.07 1.58 11.10
N LEU A 181 8.83 0.31 11.39
CA LEU A 181 7.48 -0.24 11.50
C LEU A 181 6.64 0.52 12.52
N GLY A 182 5.46 0.97 12.11
CA GLY A 182 4.54 1.77 12.92
C GLY A 182 4.82 3.27 12.92
N GLU A 183 5.94 3.71 12.36
CA GLU A 183 6.26 5.13 12.21
C GLU A 183 5.64 5.72 10.94
N TYR A 184 5.39 7.02 10.98
CA TYR A 184 4.91 7.81 9.85
C TYR A 184 5.65 9.14 9.74
N ARG A 185 5.60 9.76 8.58
CA ARG A 185 6.11 11.10 8.31
C ARG A 185 5.21 11.84 7.34
#